data_f3df8a98f876559b0f28c793316eec33
#
_entry.id   f3df8a98f876559b0f28c793316eec33
#
_cell.length_a   1.000
_cell.length_b   1.000
_cell.length_c   1.000
_cell.angle_alpha   90.00
_cell.angle_beta   90.00
_cell.angle_gamma   90.00
#
_symmetry.space_group_name_H-M   'P 1'
#
loop_
_entity.id
_entity.type
_entity.pdbx_description
1 polymer ?
#
loop_
_entity_poly.entity_id
_entity_poly.type
_entity_poly.pdbx_seq_one_letter_code
_entity_poly.pdbx_strand_id
1 'polypeptide(L)'
;NEGNLVLCQHGDRQMAKMDAPLDKPAAKFINLANKYNCKRFSSPNDCVYNSNGELFFTDPPYGLQTQDDTDSLKEIKHNGVYKVKKDGTVILLVDSMTRPNGLAFLPGEKQLIVACSDPDKPNWYIFDVTGDILSNGKIFYSAAEERKTMHHGLPDGFKVNKQGIVFATGPGGVYIFNKEGKKLGLIKLDNSTSNCALSTDEKTLFVTNDRYVLRIKLN
;
A
#
# COMPACT_ATOMS: atom_id res chain seq x y z
N ASN A 1 -4.65 -10.21 -12.57
CA ASN A 1 -4.94 -10.23 -14.01
C ASN A 1 -5.99 -11.28 -14.42
N GLU A 2 -6.39 -12.17 -13.54
CA GLU A 2 -7.39 -13.23 -13.78
C GLU A 2 -8.78 -12.85 -13.28
N GLY A 3 -9.00 -11.60 -12.84
CA GLY A 3 -10.27 -11.13 -12.29
C GLY A 3 -10.58 -11.65 -10.88
N ASN A 4 -9.60 -12.21 -10.18
CA ASN A 4 -9.78 -12.68 -8.80
C ASN A 4 -9.56 -11.56 -7.78
N LEU A 5 -10.27 -11.63 -6.65
CA LEU A 5 -10.05 -10.76 -5.51
C LEU A 5 -8.84 -11.25 -4.70
N VAL A 6 -7.85 -10.39 -4.51
CA VAL A 6 -6.71 -10.61 -3.62
C VAL A 6 -6.90 -9.80 -2.34
N LEU A 7 -6.60 -10.39 -1.22
CA LEU A 7 -6.88 -9.85 0.11
C LEU A 7 -5.61 -9.86 0.97
N CYS A 8 -5.37 -8.73 1.61
CA CYS A 8 -4.48 -8.63 2.75
C CYS A 8 -5.27 -9.03 3.99
N GLN A 9 -5.16 -10.29 4.42
CA GLN A 9 -5.95 -10.81 5.56
C GLN A 9 -5.18 -10.58 6.86
N HIS A 10 -5.46 -9.45 7.52
CA HIS A 10 -4.81 -9.06 8.78
C HIS A 10 -4.94 -10.14 9.86
N GLY A 11 -6.17 -10.63 10.12
CA GLY A 11 -6.44 -11.61 11.17
C GLY A 11 -5.76 -12.95 10.93
N ASP A 12 -5.72 -13.42 9.69
CA ASP A 12 -5.07 -14.67 9.30
C ASP A 12 -3.55 -14.48 9.07
N ARG A 13 -3.09 -13.21 9.02
CA ARG A 13 -1.68 -12.85 8.84
C ARG A 13 -1.10 -13.40 7.53
N GLN A 14 -1.85 -13.22 6.43
CA GLN A 14 -1.51 -13.78 5.13
C GLN A 14 -1.97 -12.92 3.96
N MET A 15 -1.33 -13.14 2.81
CA MET A 15 -1.87 -12.78 1.51
C MET A 15 -2.71 -13.93 0.98
N ALA A 16 -3.92 -13.65 0.52
CA ALA A 16 -4.82 -14.68 0.03
C ALA A 16 -5.57 -14.25 -1.24
N LYS A 17 -5.95 -15.23 -2.06
CA LYS A 17 -6.81 -15.06 -3.22
C LYS A 17 -8.17 -15.71 -2.94
N MET A 18 -9.27 -15.02 -3.20
CA MET A 18 -10.61 -15.62 -3.12
C MET A 18 -10.76 -16.69 -4.20
N ASP A 19 -11.12 -17.91 -3.80
CA ASP A 19 -11.40 -19.04 -4.68
C ASP A 19 -12.89 -19.08 -5.04
N ALA A 20 -13.37 -17.98 -5.58
CA ALA A 20 -14.74 -17.83 -6.08
C ALA A 20 -14.78 -16.66 -7.08
N PRO A 21 -15.69 -16.67 -8.06
CA PRO A 21 -15.85 -15.57 -9.00
C PRO A 21 -16.44 -14.33 -8.29
N LEU A 22 -16.15 -13.13 -8.81
CA LEU A 22 -16.57 -11.85 -8.21
C LEU A 22 -18.09 -11.64 -8.22
N ASP A 23 -18.79 -12.19 -9.19
CA ASP A 23 -20.25 -12.13 -9.31
C ASP A 23 -20.97 -13.14 -8.39
N LYS A 24 -20.23 -14.13 -7.84
CA LYS A 24 -20.72 -15.08 -6.85
C LYS A 24 -19.65 -15.29 -5.76
N PRO A 25 -19.37 -14.28 -4.93
CA PRO A 25 -18.30 -14.34 -3.93
C PRO A 25 -18.58 -15.39 -2.86
N ALA A 26 -17.54 -16.03 -2.35
CA ALA A 26 -17.59 -16.98 -1.25
C ALA A 26 -16.38 -16.79 -0.32
N ALA A 27 -16.57 -17.09 0.97
CA ALA A 27 -15.52 -17.05 1.97
C ALA A 27 -14.59 -18.29 1.85
N LYS A 28 -14.04 -18.51 0.67
CA LYS A 28 -13.10 -19.57 0.35
C LYS A 28 -11.83 -18.94 -0.19
N PHE A 29 -10.68 -19.24 0.40
CA PHE A 29 -9.43 -18.55 0.09
C PHE A 29 -8.30 -19.53 -0.16
N ILE A 30 -7.46 -19.17 -1.14
CA ILE A 30 -6.18 -19.83 -1.42
C ILE A 30 -5.08 -18.95 -0.81
N ASN A 31 -4.25 -19.54 0.05
CA ASN A 31 -3.08 -18.87 0.59
C ASN A 31 -2.06 -18.60 -0.52
N LEU A 32 -1.61 -17.35 -0.65
CA LEU A 32 -0.54 -16.94 -1.55
C LEU A 32 0.80 -16.83 -0.82
N ALA A 33 0.79 -16.31 0.42
CA ALA A 33 1.94 -16.21 1.29
C ALA A 33 1.49 -15.96 2.73
N ASN A 34 2.05 -16.70 3.70
CA ASN A 34 1.76 -16.52 5.13
C ASN A 34 3.01 -16.51 6.00
N LYS A 35 4.19 -16.75 5.42
CA LYS A 35 5.46 -16.82 6.13
C LYS A 35 6.62 -16.29 5.29
N TYR A 36 7.62 -15.77 5.98
CA TYR A 36 8.95 -15.51 5.45
C TYR A 36 9.99 -16.12 6.40
N ASN A 37 10.92 -16.94 5.86
CA ASN A 37 11.93 -17.66 6.66
C ASN A 37 11.32 -18.42 7.85
N CYS A 38 10.25 -19.17 7.60
CA CYS A 38 9.49 -19.96 8.60
C CYS A 38 8.75 -19.15 9.66
N LYS A 39 8.79 -17.82 9.63
CA LYS A 39 8.10 -16.91 10.55
C LYS A 39 6.86 -16.33 9.91
N ARG A 40 5.77 -16.23 10.68
CA ARG A 40 4.52 -15.63 10.21
C ARG A 40 4.68 -14.12 10.02
N PHE A 41 4.01 -13.58 8.99
CA PHE A 41 3.85 -12.15 8.83
C PHE A 41 3.16 -11.51 10.03
N SER A 42 3.31 -10.21 10.19
CA SER A 42 2.60 -9.44 11.22
C SER A 42 1.15 -9.20 10.80
N SER A 43 0.93 -8.48 9.74
CA SER A 43 -0.40 -8.24 9.16
C SER A 43 -0.27 -7.61 7.78
N PRO A 44 -0.20 -8.39 6.70
CA PRO A 44 -0.18 -7.85 5.35
C PRO A 44 -1.24 -6.77 5.15
N ASN A 45 -0.86 -5.60 4.62
CA ASN A 45 -1.71 -4.41 4.65
C ASN A 45 -2.18 -3.94 3.26
N ASP A 46 -1.27 -3.68 2.33
CA ASP A 46 -1.61 -3.30 0.95
C ASP A 46 -0.80 -4.12 -0.03
N CYS A 47 -1.28 -4.24 -1.27
CA CYS A 47 -0.64 -5.06 -2.28
C CYS A 47 -0.87 -4.54 -3.71
N VAL A 48 0.09 -4.87 -4.59
CA VAL A 48 0.02 -4.58 -6.01
C VAL A 48 0.70 -5.70 -6.82
N TYR A 49 0.12 -6.07 -7.95
CA TYR A 49 0.78 -6.93 -8.92
C TYR A 49 1.59 -6.12 -9.92
N ASN A 50 2.76 -6.63 -10.28
CA ASN A 50 3.44 -6.16 -11.49
C ASN A 50 2.86 -6.85 -12.74
N SER A 51 3.25 -6.37 -13.93
CA SER A 51 2.83 -6.94 -15.22
C SER A 51 3.27 -8.39 -15.43
N ASN A 52 4.34 -8.81 -14.73
CA ASN A 52 4.81 -10.20 -14.75
C ASN A 52 3.96 -11.13 -13.88
N GLY A 53 2.97 -10.62 -13.10
CA GLY A 53 2.13 -11.41 -12.22
C GLY A 53 2.78 -11.78 -10.89
N GLU A 54 3.80 -11.04 -10.47
CA GLU A 54 4.38 -11.15 -9.14
C GLU A 54 3.68 -10.16 -8.19
N LEU A 55 3.39 -10.60 -6.96
CA LEU A 55 2.65 -9.83 -5.96
C LEU A 55 3.62 -9.11 -5.03
N PHE A 56 3.52 -7.79 -4.94
CA PHE A 56 4.23 -6.98 -3.97
C PHE A 56 3.26 -6.60 -2.84
N PHE A 57 3.72 -6.65 -1.58
CA PHE A 57 2.88 -6.30 -0.45
C PHE A 57 3.70 -5.74 0.72
N THR A 58 3.01 -5.07 1.63
CA THR A 58 3.57 -4.50 2.86
C THR A 58 3.09 -5.27 4.08
N ASP A 59 3.93 -5.40 5.12
CA ASP A 59 3.64 -6.12 6.35
C ASP A 59 3.96 -5.27 7.59
N PRO A 60 3.15 -4.24 7.90
CA PRO A 60 3.22 -3.50 9.16
C PRO A 60 2.54 -4.28 10.31
N PRO A 61 2.63 -3.83 11.58
CA PRO A 61 2.08 -4.57 12.72
C PRO A 61 0.60 -4.27 13.04
N TYR A 62 -0.13 -3.55 12.20
CA TYR A 62 -1.46 -3.00 12.51
C TYR A 62 -2.55 -4.04 12.81
N GLY A 63 -2.42 -5.27 12.34
CA GLY A 63 -3.34 -6.36 12.63
C GLY A 63 -2.98 -7.17 13.88
N LEU A 64 -1.87 -6.84 14.55
CA LEU A 64 -1.51 -7.39 15.84
C LEU A 64 -2.27 -6.68 16.97
N GLN A 65 -2.35 -7.29 18.14
CA GLN A 65 -3.18 -6.79 19.26
C GLN A 65 -2.73 -5.41 19.75
N THR A 66 -1.41 -5.18 19.89
CA THR A 66 -0.86 -3.88 20.31
C THR A 66 -0.72 -2.90 19.16
N GLN A 67 -0.84 -3.36 17.91
CA GLN A 67 -0.65 -2.58 16.67
C GLN A 67 0.75 -1.93 16.56
N ASP A 68 1.74 -2.48 17.23
CA ASP A 68 3.12 -1.97 17.23
C ASP A 68 4.16 -3.12 17.26
N ASP A 69 5.43 -2.73 17.32
CA ASP A 69 6.55 -3.66 17.25
C ASP A 69 6.81 -4.42 18.56
N THR A 70 6.10 -4.10 19.65
CA THR A 70 6.24 -4.75 20.97
C THR A 70 5.31 -5.95 21.14
N ASP A 71 4.43 -6.21 20.17
CA ASP A 71 3.46 -7.30 20.23
C ASP A 71 4.15 -8.66 20.37
N SER A 72 3.72 -9.44 21.37
CA SER A 72 4.28 -10.77 21.66
C SER A 72 4.08 -11.79 20.55
N LEU A 73 3.10 -11.57 19.66
CA LEU A 73 2.84 -12.42 18.50
C LEU A 73 3.68 -12.03 17.28
N LYS A 74 4.45 -10.94 17.34
CA LYS A 74 5.30 -10.49 16.25
C LYS A 74 6.53 -11.39 16.11
N GLU A 75 6.52 -12.26 15.09
CA GLU A 75 7.60 -13.23 14.84
C GLU A 75 8.75 -12.63 14.03
N ILE A 76 8.43 -11.78 13.04
CA ILE A 76 9.40 -11.07 12.20
C ILE A 76 9.71 -9.73 12.88
N LYS A 77 10.99 -9.45 13.17
CA LYS A 77 11.40 -8.28 13.95
C LYS A 77 11.25 -6.95 13.22
N HIS A 78 11.31 -6.94 11.89
CA HIS A 78 11.15 -5.75 11.07
C HIS A 78 9.72 -5.68 10.48
N ASN A 79 9.36 -4.52 9.96
CA ASN A 79 8.19 -4.32 9.13
C ASN A 79 8.67 -4.27 7.68
N GLY A 80 8.15 -5.15 6.82
CA GLY A 80 8.75 -5.41 5.53
C GLY A 80 7.91 -4.97 4.33
N VAL A 81 8.61 -4.73 3.23
CA VAL A 81 8.05 -4.78 1.88
C VAL A 81 8.52 -6.09 1.25
N TYR A 82 7.60 -6.87 0.74
CA TYR A 82 7.86 -8.20 0.22
C TYR A 82 7.38 -8.37 -1.21
N LYS A 83 7.92 -9.38 -1.88
CA LYS A 83 7.44 -9.87 -3.17
C LYS A 83 7.16 -11.37 -3.09
N VAL A 84 6.02 -11.80 -3.65
CA VAL A 84 5.71 -13.21 -3.91
C VAL A 84 5.84 -13.47 -5.39
N LYS A 85 6.73 -14.38 -5.75
CA LYS A 85 6.92 -14.85 -7.13
C LYS A 85 5.80 -15.80 -7.54
N LYS A 86 5.69 -16.07 -8.84
CA LYS A 86 4.68 -17.01 -9.38
C LYS A 86 4.80 -18.43 -8.83
N ASP A 87 6.01 -18.83 -8.44
CA ASP A 87 6.29 -20.14 -7.82
C ASP A 87 5.98 -20.18 -6.31
N GLY A 88 5.49 -19.08 -5.75
CA GLY A 88 5.20 -18.93 -4.32
C GLY A 88 6.40 -18.52 -3.47
N THR A 89 7.58 -18.34 -4.06
CA THR A 89 8.76 -17.86 -3.32
C THR A 89 8.53 -16.45 -2.79
N VAL A 90 8.74 -16.24 -1.49
CA VAL A 90 8.65 -14.93 -0.85
C VAL A 90 10.05 -14.32 -0.70
N ILE A 91 10.17 -13.07 -1.15
CA ILE A 91 11.41 -12.29 -1.09
C ILE A 91 11.18 -11.05 -0.26
N LEU A 92 12.06 -10.77 0.69
CA LEU A 92 12.13 -9.49 1.41
C LEU A 92 12.83 -8.47 0.53
N LEU A 93 12.18 -7.33 0.30
CA LEU A 93 12.71 -6.25 -0.54
C LEU A 93 13.23 -5.07 0.29
N VAL A 94 12.51 -4.70 1.36
CA VAL A 94 12.88 -3.59 2.28
C VAL A 94 12.51 -3.99 3.70
N ASP A 95 13.40 -3.77 4.66
CA ASP A 95 13.22 -4.03 6.10
C ASP A 95 13.46 -2.81 6.99
N SER A 96 13.74 -1.66 6.39
CA SER A 96 14.16 -0.42 7.07
C SER A 96 13.04 0.59 7.27
N MET A 97 11.81 0.29 6.81
CA MET A 97 10.65 1.16 7.01
C MET A 97 9.95 0.85 8.33
N THR A 98 9.58 1.89 9.07
CA THR A 98 8.91 1.73 10.38
C THR A 98 7.46 1.31 10.26
N ARG A 99 6.73 1.84 9.26
CA ARG A 99 5.28 1.57 9.07
C ARG A 99 4.94 1.55 7.57
N PRO A 100 5.47 0.57 6.78
CA PRO A 100 5.12 0.47 5.37
C PRO A 100 3.63 0.21 5.21
N ASN A 101 2.98 0.91 4.25
CA ASN A 101 1.54 0.84 4.04
C ASN A 101 1.24 0.75 2.54
N GLY A 102 0.55 1.71 1.94
CA GLY A 102 0.22 1.69 0.52
C GLY A 102 1.43 1.55 -0.38
N LEU A 103 1.27 0.86 -1.51
CA LEU A 103 2.33 0.74 -2.51
C LEU A 103 1.75 0.71 -3.93
N ALA A 104 2.47 1.34 -4.86
CA ALA A 104 2.11 1.32 -6.28
C ALA A 104 3.33 1.57 -7.17
N PHE A 105 3.32 0.95 -8.35
CA PHE A 105 4.31 1.21 -9.39
C PHE A 105 4.01 2.50 -10.14
N LEU A 106 5.06 3.20 -10.54
CA LEU A 106 4.97 4.17 -11.63
C LEU A 106 4.83 3.45 -12.99
N PRO A 107 4.25 4.10 -14.01
CA PRO A 107 4.17 3.52 -15.34
C PRO A 107 5.52 3.01 -15.85
N GLY A 108 5.52 1.81 -16.42
CA GLY A 108 6.72 1.09 -16.85
C GLY A 108 7.38 0.24 -15.76
N GLU A 109 6.88 0.29 -14.52
CA GLU A 109 7.23 -0.58 -13.38
C GLU A 109 8.72 -0.61 -13.01
N LYS A 110 9.47 0.41 -13.44
CA LYS A 110 10.88 0.59 -13.07
C LYS A 110 11.06 1.23 -11.70
N GLN A 111 9.97 1.77 -11.14
CA GLN A 111 9.97 2.41 -9.83
C GLN A 111 8.71 2.03 -9.05
N LEU A 112 8.90 1.78 -7.76
CA LEU A 112 7.84 1.49 -6.79
C LEU A 112 7.83 2.60 -5.73
N ILE A 113 6.65 3.17 -5.49
CA ILE A 113 6.42 4.08 -4.38
C ILE A 113 5.83 3.26 -3.22
N VAL A 114 6.28 3.54 -1.99
CA VAL A 114 5.75 2.93 -0.76
C VAL A 114 5.47 4.04 0.26
N ALA A 115 4.25 4.07 0.78
CA ALA A 115 3.86 4.97 1.86
C ALA A 115 4.38 4.46 3.21
N CYS A 116 4.71 5.40 4.11
CA CYS A 116 5.06 5.12 5.50
C CYS A 116 4.10 5.87 6.43
N SER A 117 3.25 5.12 7.14
CA SER A 117 2.25 5.67 8.08
C SER A 117 2.84 5.91 9.48
N ASP A 118 4.12 6.21 9.57
CA ASP A 118 4.75 6.61 10.83
C ASP A 118 4.45 8.09 11.11
N PRO A 119 3.82 8.44 12.24
CA PRO A 119 3.51 9.83 12.54
C PRO A 119 4.74 10.74 12.67
N ASP A 120 5.91 10.18 13.00
CA ASP A 120 7.19 10.91 13.09
C ASP A 120 7.91 10.99 11.73
N LYS A 121 7.54 10.12 10.79
CA LYS A 121 8.12 10.01 9.44
C LYS A 121 7.03 9.82 8.39
N PRO A 122 6.05 10.74 8.27
CA PRO A 122 4.92 10.61 7.36
C PRO A 122 5.36 10.85 5.90
N ASN A 123 6.03 9.87 5.33
CA ASN A 123 6.69 9.97 4.03
C ASN A 123 6.11 9.00 3.02
N TRP A 124 6.24 9.33 1.76
CA TRP A 124 6.27 8.35 0.66
C TRP A 124 7.72 8.19 0.22
N TYR A 125 8.15 6.95 0.05
CA TYR A 125 9.47 6.60 -0.45
C TYR A 125 9.35 6.07 -1.87
N ILE A 126 10.36 6.29 -2.70
CA ILE A 126 10.47 5.73 -4.04
C ILE A 126 11.74 4.90 -4.16
N PHE A 127 11.62 3.75 -4.79
CA PHE A 127 12.70 2.79 -5.01
C PHE A 127 12.80 2.43 -6.49
N ASP A 128 14.01 2.23 -6.99
CA ASP A 128 14.22 1.61 -8.29
C ASP A 128 14.00 0.11 -8.19
N VAL A 129 13.34 -0.47 -9.20
CA VAL A 129 12.98 -1.89 -9.27
C VAL A 129 13.86 -2.58 -10.30
N THR A 130 14.66 -3.56 -9.87
CA THR A 130 15.47 -4.39 -10.76
C THR A 130 15.38 -5.85 -10.35
N GLY A 131 14.57 -6.63 -11.07
CA GLY A 131 14.34 -8.04 -10.75
C GLY A 131 13.77 -8.23 -9.35
N ASP A 132 14.54 -8.88 -8.48
CA ASP A 132 14.17 -9.19 -7.10
C ASP A 132 14.72 -8.17 -6.08
N ILE A 133 15.11 -6.97 -6.54
CA ILE A 133 15.77 -5.95 -5.70
C ILE A 133 15.05 -4.61 -5.82
N LEU A 134 14.81 -3.97 -4.68
CA LEU A 134 14.53 -2.54 -4.58
C LEU A 134 15.82 -1.82 -4.13
N SER A 135 16.20 -0.79 -4.86
CA SER A 135 17.44 -0.04 -4.62
C SER A 135 17.19 1.47 -4.70
N ASN A 136 18.22 2.26 -4.36
CA ASN A 136 18.18 3.72 -4.45
C ASN A 136 16.99 4.37 -3.74
N GLY A 137 16.59 3.80 -2.60
CA GLY A 137 15.47 4.30 -1.81
C GLY A 137 15.67 5.74 -1.37
N LYS A 138 14.73 6.63 -1.69
CA LYS A 138 14.73 8.03 -1.29
C LYS A 138 13.33 8.52 -0.98
N ILE A 139 13.23 9.63 -0.27
CA ILE A 139 11.94 10.29 -0.02
C ILE A 139 11.40 10.81 -1.36
N PHE A 140 10.21 10.35 -1.73
CA PHE A 140 9.42 10.87 -2.85
C PHE A 140 8.72 12.17 -2.44
N TYR A 141 8.08 12.17 -1.26
CA TYR A 141 7.49 13.34 -0.62
C TYR A 141 7.42 13.13 0.89
N SER A 142 7.62 14.22 1.66
CA SER A 142 7.43 14.22 3.11
C SER A 142 6.24 15.11 3.47
N ALA A 143 5.27 14.57 4.21
CA ALA A 143 4.14 15.30 4.75
C ALA A 143 4.39 15.79 6.20
N ALA A 144 5.65 15.86 6.64
CA ALA A 144 5.99 16.27 8.00
C ALA A 144 5.52 17.68 8.34
N GLU A 145 5.56 18.62 7.40
CA GLU A 145 5.08 19.98 7.62
C GLU A 145 3.55 20.04 7.66
N GLU A 146 2.87 19.34 6.74
CA GLU A 146 1.42 19.27 6.73
C GLU A 146 0.88 18.61 8.01
N ARG A 147 1.58 17.58 8.51
CA ARG A 147 1.20 16.86 9.73
C ARG A 147 1.17 17.76 10.98
N LYS A 148 1.93 18.86 11.01
CA LYS A 148 1.93 19.82 12.12
C LYS A 148 0.59 20.56 12.28
N THR A 149 -0.14 20.74 11.18
CA THR A 149 -1.41 21.46 11.14
C THR A 149 -2.61 20.60 10.82
N MET A 150 -2.39 19.45 10.17
CA MET A 150 -3.44 18.51 9.79
C MET A 150 -3.33 17.26 10.67
N HIS A 151 -4.19 17.17 11.69
CA HIS A 151 -4.06 16.17 12.76
C HIS A 151 -4.69 14.81 12.44
N HIS A 152 -5.37 14.66 11.31
CA HIS A 152 -6.00 13.41 10.87
C HIS A 152 -5.37 12.87 9.58
N GLY A 153 -5.29 11.57 9.49
CA GLY A 153 -4.67 10.85 8.37
C GLY A 153 -3.14 10.78 8.46
N LEU A 154 -2.61 9.80 7.80
CA LEU A 154 -1.18 9.55 7.57
C LEU A 154 -1.03 9.04 6.13
N PRO A 155 0.19 9.01 5.54
CA PRO A 155 0.40 8.35 4.27
C PRO A 155 -0.11 6.90 4.31
N ASP A 156 -1.11 6.58 3.48
CA ASP A 156 -1.83 5.31 3.50
C ASP A 156 -1.99 4.80 2.05
N GLY A 157 -3.11 4.20 1.69
CA GLY A 157 -3.31 3.69 0.35
C GLY A 157 -3.33 4.77 -0.73
N PHE A 158 -2.85 4.45 -1.91
CA PHE A 158 -2.80 5.38 -3.05
C PHE A 158 -2.83 4.66 -4.39
N LYS A 159 -3.08 5.42 -5.46
CA LYS A 159 -3.10 4.90 -6.83
C LYS A 159 -2.34 5.83 -7.77
N VAL A 160 -1.80 5.24 -8.82
CA VAL A 160 -1.10 5.94 -9.89
C VAL A 160 -1.87 5.75 -11.19
N ASN A 161 -2.12 6.83 -11.93
CA ASN A 161 -2.78 6.75 -13.22
C ASN A 161 -1.77 6.43 -14.35
N LYS A 162 -2.28 6.22 -15.56
CA LYS A 162 -1.46 5.89 -16.74
C LYS A 162 -0.45 6.97 -17.13
N GLN A 163 -0.70 8.24 -16.75
CA GLN A 163 0.19 9.36 -16.99
C GLN A 163 1.26 9.51 -15.89
N GLY A 164 1.19 8.71 -14.82
CA GLY A 164 2.10 8.80 -13.69
C GLY A 164 1.70 9.83 -12.64
N ILE A 165 0.45 10.32 -12.67
CA ILE A 165 -0.10 11.15 -11.60
C ILE A 165 -0.46 10.24 -10.43
N VAL A 166 0.02 10.60 -9.24
CA VAL A 166 -0.17 9.86 -8.00
C VAL A 166 -1.26 10.53 -7.18
N PHE A 167 -2.30 9.78 -6.83
CA PHE A 167 -3.37 10.18 -5.91
C PHE A 167 -3.14 9.45 -4.59
N ALA A 168 -2.62 10.15 -3.59
CA ALA A 168 -2.13 9.55 -2.35
C ALA A 168 -2.88 10.06 -1.13
N THR A 169 -3.48 9.16 -0.36
CA THR A 169 -4.11 9.53 0.90
C THR A 169 -3.05 9.85 1.96
N GLY A 170 -3.32 10.89 2.76
CA GLY A 170 -2.35 11.38 3.73
C GLY A 170 -2.98 12.43 4.66
N PRO A 171 -2.15 13.16 5.43
CA PRO A 171 -2.64 14.18 6.34
C PRO A 171 -3.54 15.20 5.64
N GLY A 172 -4.81 15.31 6.09
CA GLY A 172 -5.78 16.30 5.60
C GLY A 172 -6.46 15.96 4.27
N GLY A 173 -6.25 14.75 3.67
CA GLY A 173 -6.98 14.36 2.47
C GLY A 173 -6.17 13.58 1.44
N VAL A 174 -6.36 13.90 0.14
CA VAL A 174 -5.69 13.21 -0.97
C VAL A 174 -4.74 14.17 -1.68
N TYR A 175 -3.47 13.85 -1.63
CA TYR A 175 -2.39 14.55 -2.34
C TYR A 175 -2.40 14.15 -3.81
N ILE A 176 -2.07 15.10 -4.67
CA ILE A 176 -1.85 14.88 -6.10
C ILE A 176 -0.40 15.21 -6.39
N PHE A 177 0.37 14.22 -6.84
CA PHE A 177 1.77 14.40 -7.23
C PHE A 177 1.97 14.07 -8.71
N ASN A 178 3.02 14.67 -9.30
CA ASN A 178 3.57 14.13 -10.53
C ASN A 178 4.52 12.96 -10.23
N LYS A 179 5.01 12.28 -11.26
CA LYS A 179 5.90 11.11 -11.11
C LYS A 179 7.27 11.44 -10.50
N GLU A 180 7.67 12.71 -10.45
CA GLU A 180 8.90 13.20 -9.80
C GLU A 180 8.71 13.56 -8.32
N GLY A 181 7.48 13.41 -7.75
CA GLY A 181 7.17 13.74 -6.37
C GLY A 181 6.83 15.21 -6.11
N LYS A 182 6.68 16.03 -7.17
CA LYS A 182 6.22 17.40 -7.02
C LYS A 182 4.72 17.41 -6.71
N LYS A 183 4.33 18.00 -5.58
CA LYS A 183 2.94 18.22 -5.21
C LYS A 183 2.27 19.19 -6.18
N LEU A 184 1.22 18.72 -6.84
CA LEU A 184 0.39 19.50 -7.78
C LEU A 184 -0.84 20.06 -7.09
N GLY A 185 -1.34 19.39 -6.04
CA GLY A 185 -2.53 19.80 -5.31
C GLY A 185 -2.82 18.93 -4.10
N LEU A 186 -3.87 19.31 -3.38
CA LEU A 186 -4.45 18.57 -2.27
C LEU A 186 -5.96 18.68 -2.33
N ILE A 187 -6.65 17.56 -2.40
CA ILE A 187 -8.09 17.46 -2.16
C ILE A 187 -8.26 17.39 -0.65
N LYS A 188 -8.64 18.52 -0.02
CA LYS A 188 -8.85 18.59 1.42
C LYS A 188 -10.13 17.86 1.81
N LEU A 189 -10.04 17.04 2.85
CA LEU A 189 -11.14 16.27 3.41
C LEU A 189 -11.09 16.35 4.93
N ASP A 190 -12.25 16.42 5.57
CA ASP A 190 -12.35 16.67 7.02
C ASP A 190 -12.07 15.42 7.88
N ASN A 191 -12.14 14.22 7.30
CA ASN A 191 -11.87 12.97 8.00
C ASN A 191 -10.62 12.28 7.45
N SER A 192 -10.12 11.31 8.20
CA SER A 192 -9.00 10.47 7.74
C SER A 192 -9.34 9.73 6.45
N THR A 193 -8.41 9.73 5.52
CA THR A 193 -8.50 8.98 4.27
C THR A 193 -7.57 7.78 4.32
N SER A 194 -8.05 6.60 3.98
CA SER A 194 -7.26 5.36 4.06
C SER A 194 -6.84 4.79 2.71
N ASN A 195 -7.65 4.96 1.66
CA ASN A 195 -7.30 4.47 0.33
C ASN A 195 -8.11 5.20 -0.75
N CYS A 196 -7.72 5.00 -2.00
CA CYS A 196 -8.47 5.50 -3.14
C CYS A 196 -8.42 4.51 -4.31
N ALA A 197 -9.31 4.71 -5.28
CA ALA A 197 -9.34 3.96 -6.53
C ALA A 197 -9.74 4.86 -7.69
N LEU A 198 -9.17 4.62 -8.85
CA LEU A 198 -9.57 5.28 -10.09
C LEU A 198 -10.61 4.44 -10.82
N SER A 199 -11.57 5.09 -11.47
CA SER A 199 -12.43 4.42 -12.47
C SER A 199 -11.59 3.94 -13.66
N THR A 200 -12.12 3.01 -14.44
CA THR A 200 -11.42 2.44 -15.60
C THR A 200 -11.02 3.50 -16.64
N ASP A 201 -11.82 4.56 -16.79
CA ASP A 201 -11.55 5.70 -17.65
C ASP A 201 -10.69 6.79 -16.99
N GLU A 202 -10.30 6.57 -15.74
CA GLU A 202 -9.51 7.49 -14.90
C GLU A 202 -10.11 8.88 -14.69
N LYS A 203 -11.42 9.05 -14.97
CA LYS A 203 -12.14 10.32 -14.79
C LYS A 203 -12.85 10.46 -13.47
N THR A 204 -12.82 9.44 -12.64
CA THR A 204 -13.42 9.43 -11.31
C THR A 204 -12.45 8.85 -10.30
N LEU A 205 -12.25 9.56 -9.19
CA LEU A 205 -11.54 9.07 -8.03
C LEU A 205 -12.54 8.69 -6.95
N PHE A 206 -12.48 7.47 -6.47
CA PHE A 206 -13.17 7.00 -5.28
C PHE A 206 -12.21 7.07 -4.10
N VAL A 207 -12.68 7.54 -2.94
CA VAL A 207 -11.85 7.69 -1.74
C VAL A 207 -12.59 7.11 -0.55
N THR A 208 -11.93 6.25 0.22
CA THR A 208 -12.41 5.83 1.53
C THR A 208 -12.03 6.90 2.56
N ASN A 209 -13.05 7.53 3.18
CA ASN A 209 -12.89 8.66 4.07
C ASN A 209 -13.68 8.40 5.37
N ASP A 210 -13.01 7.77 6.33
CA ASP A 210 -13.62 7.26 7.56
C ASP A 210 -14.82 6.33 7.23
N ARG A 211 -16.04 6.71 7.62
CA ARG A 211 -17.29 5.97 7.36
C ARG A 211 -17.90 6.22 5.97
N TYR A 212 -17.28 7.04 5.14
CA TYR A 212 -17.79 7.43 3.83
C TYR A 212 -16.94 6.86 2.70
N VAL A 213 -17.59 6.62 1.56
CA VAL A 213 -16.94 6.45 0.26
C VAL A 213 -17.31 7.68 -0.57
N LEU A 214 -16.34 8.48 -0.90
CA LEU A 214 -16.51 9.68 -1.71
C LEU A 214 -16.25 9.36 -3.18
N ARG A 215 -16.97 10.04 -4.05
CA ARG A 215 -16.77 10.01 -5.50
C ARG A 215 -16.44 11.41 -5.99
N ILE A 216 -15.25 11.58 -6.53
CA ILE A 216 -14.73 12.86 -7.01
C ILE A 216 -14.53 12.77 -8.51
N LYS A 217 -15.16 13.67 -9.26
CA LYS A 217 -14.98 13.78 -10.71
C LYS A 217 -13.65 14.49 -11.00
N LEU A 218 -12.82 13.87 -11.81
CA LEU A 218 -11.57 14.44 -12.30
C LEU A 218 -11.83 15.09 -13.68
N ASN A 219 -11.25 16.25 -13.92
CA ASN A 219 -11.38 16.97 -15.19
C ASN A 219 -10.19 16.66 -16.11
#